data_60c1e2aa4a98f13b0350480b81e8176f
#
_entry.id   60c1e2aa4a98f13b0350480b81e8176f
#
_cell.length_a   1.000
_cell.length_b   1.000
_cell.length_c   1.000
_cell.angle_alpha   90.00
_cell.angle_beta   90.00
_cell.angle_gamma   90.00
#
_symmetry.space_group_name_H-M   'P 1'
#
loop_
_entity.id
_entity.type
_entity.pdbx_description
1 polymer ?
#
loop_
_entity_poly.entity_id
_entity_poly.type
_entity_poly.pdbx_seq_one_letter_code
_entity_poly.pdbx_strand_id
1 'polypeptide(L)'
;MSRIVKKPENDPRGLKGGDPGAKFDAGKVRPSLILNDMPRAILAVAEVGTYGAEKYSEGGWKHVDSGIARYTDAMDRHRVKEGIELHDDDSGLLHAAQVAWNALARLELMLREQDSNPI
;
A
#
# COMPACT_ATOMS: atom_id res chain seq x y z
N MET A 1 -1.91 -2.29 -14.28
CA MET A 1 -2.77 -1.26 -13.72
C MET A 1 -3.42 -0.44 -14.79
N SER A 2 -4.70 -0.54 -14.88
CA SER A 2 -5.46 0.09 -15.96
C SER A 2 -5.97 1.48 -15.63
N ARG A 3 -5.73 1.95 -14.41
CA ARG A 3 -6.38 3.17 -13.91
C ARG A 3 -5.61 4.45 -14.16
N ILE A 4 -4.32 4.32 -14.40
CA ILE A 4 -3.47 5.49 -14.58
C ILE A 4 -3.53 5.93 -16.05
N VAL A 5 -3.97 7.16 -16.26
CA VAL A 5 -3.98 7.73 -17.60
C VAL A 5 -2.55 7.97 -18.04
N LYS A 6 -2.19 7.40 -19.18
CA LYS A 6 -0.84 7.54 -19.72
C LYS A 6 -0.63 8.96 -20.21
N LYS A 7 0.39 9.62 -19.70
CA LYS A 7 0.79 10.96 -20.11
C LYS A 7 1.95 10.87 -21.08
N PRO A 8 2.13 11.88 -21.97
CA PRO A 8 3.33 11.94 -22.81
C PRO A 8 4.59 11.94 -21.96
N GLU A 9 5.57 11.16 -22.37
CA GLU A 9 6.86 11.13 -21.69
C GLU A 9 7.70 12.33 -22.11
N ASN A 10 8.16 13.08 -21.14
CA ASN A 10 9.06 14.19 -21.40
C ASN A 10 9.92 14.48 -20.17
N ASP A 11 11.02 15.18 -20.42
CA ASP A 11 11.90 15.64 -19.36
C ASP A 11 11.33 16.93 -18.77
N PRO A 12 11.22 17.05 -17.42
CA PRO A 12 10.68 18.26 -16.79
C PRO A 12 11.47 19.53 -17.10
N ARG A 13 12.75 19.39 -17.49
CA ARG A 13 13.60 20.53 -17.86
C ARG A 13 13.63 20.79 -19.35
N GLY A 14 12.83 20.04 -20.12
CA GLY A 14 12.71 20.23 -21.56
C GLY A 14 13.81 19.59 -22.40
N LEU A 15 14.66 18.75 -21.82
CA LEU A 15 15.70 18.06 -22.56
C LEU A 15 15.10 16.98 -23.47
N LYS A 16 15.81 16.72 -24.59
CA LYS A 16 15.39 15.69 -25.54
C LYS A 16 16.15 14.39 -25.29
N GLY A 17 15.58 13.28 -25.78
CA GLY A 17 16.10 11.96 -25.50
C GLY A 17 17.58 11.72 -25.77
N GLY A 18 18.16 12.42 -26.75
CA GLY A 18 19.58 12.30 -27.04
C GLY A 18 20.48 13.21 -26.21
N ASP A 19 19.90 14.12 -25.43
CA ASP A 19 20.66 15.09 -24.66
C ASP A 19 21.25 14.45 -23.41
N PRO A 20 22.51 14.77 -23.05
CA PRO A 20 23.05 14.27 -21.78
C PRO A 20 22.21 14.75 -20.60
N GLY A 21 21.85 13.84 -19.73
CA GLY A 21 21.05 14.14 -18.53
C GLY A 21 19.55 14.18 -18.76
N ALA A 22 19.07 13.88 -19.97
CA ALA A 22 17.63 13.80 -20.21
C ALA A 22 17.02 12.64 -19.43
N LYS A 23 15.85 12.89 -18.83
CA LYS A 23 15.09 11.87 -18.08
C LYS A 23 13.60 12.15 -18.28
N PHE A 24 12.90 11.24 -18.91
CA PHE A 24 11.49 11.41 -19.31
C PHE A 24 10.56 10.99 -18.16
N ASP A 25 10.63 11.71 -17.07
CA ASP A 25 9.83 11.38 -15.87
C ASP A 25 8.81 12.44 -15.46
N ALA A 26 8.59 13.46 -16.29
CA ALA A 26 7.60 14.48 -16.00
C ALA A 26 6.21 13.84 -15.86
N GLY A 27 5.53 14.12 -14.76
CA GLY A 27 4.19 13.60 -14.50
C GLY A 27 4.11 12.14 -14.09
N LYS A 28 5.25 11.45 -13.94
CA LYS A 28 5.25 10.08 -13.45
C LYS A 28 5.01 10.04 -11.94
N VAL A 29 4.48 8.92 -11.47
CA VAL A 29 4.19 8.70 -10.06
C VAL A 29 5.47 8.82 -9.23
N ARG A 30 5.38 9.50 -8.09
CA ARG A 30 6.51 9.77 -7.21
C ARG A 30 6.34 9.08 -5.86
N PRO A 31 6.82 7.84 -5.70
CA PRO A 31 6.74 7.13 -4.42
C PRO A 31 7.36 7.89 -3.26
N SER A 32 8.33 8.78 -3.55
CA SER A 32 8.96 9.60 -2.51
C SER A 32 7.99 10.47 -1.73
N LEU A 33 6.85 10.82 -2.33
CA LEU A 33 5.82 11.61 -1.64
C LEU A 33 5.15 10.84 -0.51
N ILE A 34 5.29 9.53 -0.49
CA ILE A 34 4.83 8.66 0.60
C ILE A 34 6.03 8.29 1.47
N LEU A 35 7.06 7.71 0.85
CA LEU A 35 8.18 7.11 1.59
C LEU A 35 8.98 8.14 2.36
N ASN A 36 9.23 9.32 1.76
CA ASN A 36 10.05 10.34 2.39
C ASN A 36 9.24 11.27 3.29
N ASP A 37 7.95 11.46 2.98
CA ASP A 37 7.10 12.36 3.75
C ASP A 37 6.52 11.69 4.99
N MET A 38 6.31 10.38 4.94
CA MET A 38 5.66 9.62 6.02
C MET A 38 6.47 8.39 6.44
N PRO A 39 7.77 8.53 6.71
CA PRO A 39 8.62 7.37 6.99
C PRO A 39 8.23 6.62 8.26
N ARG A 40 7.78 7.33 9.29
CA ARG A 40 7.38 6.71 10.55
C ARG A 40 6.10 5.89 10.39
N ALA A 41 5.15 6.41 9.60
CA ALA A 41 3.93 5.68 9.29
C ALA A 41 4.23 4.42 8.48
N ILE A 42 5.12 4.53 7.49
CA ILE A 42 5.53 3.37 6.68
C ILE A 42 6.15 2.28 7.56
N LEU A 43 7.04 2.68 8.49
CA LEU A 43 7.66 1.70 9.39
C LEU A 43 6.63 1.06 10.34
N ALA A 44 5.66 1.83 10.82
CA ALA A 44 4.60 1.29 11.68
C ALA A 44 3.74 0.27 10.93
N VAL A 45 3.43 0.54 9.67
CA VAL A 45 2.70 -0.42 8.82
C VAL A 45 3.56 -1.66 8.55
N ALA A 46 4.85 -1.47 8.32
CA ALA A 46 5.78 -2.58 8.12
C ALA A 46 5.86 -3.48 9.36
N GLU A 47 5.74 -2.91 10.56
CA GLU A 47 5.69 -3.70 11.80
C GLU A 47 4.48 -4.63 11.82
N VAL A 48 3.33 -4.14 11.36
CA VAL A 48 2.12 -4.98 11.26
C VAL A 48 2.37 -6.15 10.30
N GLY A 49 2.98 -5.87 9.15
CA GLY A 49 3.33 -6.92 8.20
C GLY A 49 4.29 -7.95 8.79
N THR A 50 5.28 -7.49 9.53
CA THR A 50 6.26 -8.36 10.19
C THR A 50 5.59 -9.25 11.23
N TYR A 51 4.73 -8.66 12.07
CA TYR A 51 3.95 -9.42 13.06
C TYR A 51 3.09 -10.49 12.39
N GLY A 52 2.39 -10.13 11.30
CA GLY A 52 1.55 -11.07 10.58
C GLY A 52 2.36 -12.22 9.95
N ALA A 53 3.53 -11.91 9.41
CA ALA A 53 4.41 -12.93 8.82
C ALA A 53 4.88 -13.93 9.89
N GLU A 54 5.18 -13.46 11.09
CA GLU A 54 5.57 -14.32 12.19
C GLU A 54 4.39 -15.12 12.75
N LYS A 55 3.22 -14.51 12.86
CA LYS A 55 2.04 -15.16 13.42
C LYS A 55 1.47 -16.22 12.49
N TYR A 56 1.48 -15.99 11.19
CA TYR A 56 0.91 -16.89 10.21
C TYR A 56 2.00 -17.47 9.30
N SER A 57 2.35 -16.76 8.23
CA SER A 57 3.44 -17.15 7.34
C SER A 57 3.81 -15.96 6.48
N GLU A 58 5.07 -15.90 6.07
CA GLU A 58 5.52 -14.85 5.15
C GLU A 58 4.81 -15.02 3.81
N GLY A 59 4.17 -13.93 3.35
CA GLY A 59 3.45 -13.93 2.08
C GLY A 59 2.11 -14.65 2.10
N GLY A 60 1.70 -15.23 3.24
CA GLY A 60 0.45 -15.97 3.33
C GLY A 60 -0.80 -15.12 3.20
N TRP A 61 -0.69 -13.82 3.50
CA TRP A 61 -1.83 -12.89 3.47
C TRP A 61 -2.55 -12.88 2.11
N LYS A 62 -1.84 -13.10 1.03
CA LYS A 62 -2.41 -13.05 -0.33
C LYS A 62 -3.16 -14.32 -0.73
N HIS A 63 -3.10 -15.35 0.11
CA HIS A 63 -3.77 -16.63 -0.14
C HIS A 63 -5.05 -16.81 0.70
N VAL A 64 -5.45 -15.80 1.45
CA VAL A 64 -6.65 -15.85 2.27
C VAL A 64 -7.89 -15.86 1.37
N ASP A 65 -8.75 -16.86 1.53
CA ASP A 65 -10.01 -16.93 0.79
C ASP A 65 -10.87 -15.72 1.13
N SER A 66 -11.51 -15.13 0.12
CA SER A 66 -12.32 -13.92 0.27
C SER A 66 -11.52 -12.79 0.92
N GLY A 67 -10.25 -12.66 0.51
CA GLY A 67 -9.31 -11.77 1.17
C GLY A 67 -9.77 -10.32 1.21
N ILE A 68 -10.29 -9.79 0.11
CA ILE A 68 -10.74 -8.39 0.06
C ILE A 68 -11.79 -8.13 1.13
N ALA A 69 -12.82 -9.00 1.23
CA ALA A 69 -13.88 -8.84 2.23
C ALA A 69 -13.34 -8.99 3.65
N ARG A 70 -12.47 -9.96 3.88
CA ARG A 70 -11.95 -10.25 5.23
C ARG A 70 -10.97 -9.18 5.70
N TYR A 71 -10.15 -8.63 4.81
CA TYR A 71 -9.28 -7.51 5.17
C TYR A 71 -10.07 -6.21 5.34
N THR A 72 -11.17 -6.04 4.60
CA THR A 72 -12.06 -4.90 4.83
C THR A 72 -12.67 -4.97 6.23
N ASP A 73 -13.15 -6.14 6.64
CA ASP A 73 -13.72 -6.32 7.99
C ASP A 73 -12.65 -6.10 9.07
N ALA A 74 -11.46 -6.61 8.86
CA ALA A 74 -10.34 -6.40 9.79
C ALA A 74 -10.00 -4.91 9.90
N MET A 75 -9.91 -4.23 8.77
CA MET A 75 -9.67 -2.79 8.72
C MET A 75 -10.71 -2.05 9.54
N ASP A 76 -11.98 -2.38 9.32
CA ASP A 76 -13.09 -1.71 10.00
C ASP A 76 -13.11 -2.01 11.50
N ARG A 77 -12.80 -3.25 11.90
CA ARG A 77 -12.69 -3.60 13.33
C ARG A 77 -11.63 -2.77 14.03
N HIS A 78 -10.45 -2.63 13.42
CA HIS A 78 -9.35 -1.85 13.98
C HIS A 78 -9.70 -0.36 14.03
N ARG A 79 -10.38 0.14 13.00
CA ARG A 79 -10.78 1.54 12.97
C ARG A 79 -11.77 1.87 14.08
N VAL A 80 -12.73 0.97 14.33
CA VAL A 80 -13.69 1.16 15.44
C VAL A 80 -12.96 1.05 16.78
N LYS A 81 -12.09 0.05 16.91
CA LYS A 81 -11.37 -0.18 18.17
C LYS A 81 -10.44 0.97 18.56
N GLU A 82 -9.86 1.68 17.58
CA GLU A 82 -8.97 2.79 17.93
C GLU A 82 -9.70 3.92 18.67
N GLY A 83 -11.03 4.00 18.57
CA GLY A 83 -11.82 4.92 19.34
C GLY A 83 -12.01 4.50 20.79
N ILE A 84 -11.68 3.25 21.12
CA ILE A 84 -11.82 2.67 22.45
C ILE A 84 -10.45 2.51 23.11
N GLU A 85 -9.49 2.01 22.37
CA GLU A 85 -8.14 1.74 22.83
C GLU A 85 -7.13 2.08 21.73
N LEU A 86 -5.96 2.57 22.10
CA LEU A 86 -4.96 3.00 21.14
C LEU A 86 -4.24 1.80 20.49
N HIS A 87 -3.90 0.80 21.31
CA HIS A 87 -3.12 -0.36 20.89
C HIS A 87 -3.97 -1.63 20.88
N ASP A 88 -3.67 -2.51 19.93
CA ASP A 88 -4.29 -3.82 19.84
C ASP A 88 -3.73 -4.73 20.94
N ASP A 89 -4.60 -5.35 21.70
CA ASP A 89 -4.23 -6.25 22.80
C ASP A 89 -3.40 -7.45 22.33
N ASP A 90 -3.71 -7.96 21.14
CA ASP A 90 -3.07 -9.15 20.60
C ASP A 90 -1.62 -8.86 20.18
N SER A 91 -1.43 -7.84 19.37
CA SER A 91 -0.12 -7.52 18.80
C SER A 91 0.66 -6.48 19.60
N GLY A 92 -0.02 -5.67 20.40
CA GLY A 92 0.58 -4.49 21.04
C GLY A 92 0.81 -3.34 20.10
N LEU A 93 0.43 -3.47 18.83
CA LEU A 93 0.65 -2.43 17.82
C LEU A 93 -0.56 -1.48 17.76
N LEU A 94 -0.32 -0.28 17.23
CA LEU A 94 -1.38 0.71 17.08
C LEU A 94 -2.50 0.19 16.18
N HIS A 95 -3.75 0.37 16.59
CA HIS A 95 -4.88 0.06 15.70
C HIS A 95 -4.79 0.86 14.39
N ALA A 96 -4.33 2.11 14.45
CA ALA A 96 -4.18 2.93 13.24
C ALA A 96 -3.22 2.29 12.22
N ALA A 97 -2.15 1.65 12.68
CA ALA A 97 -1.22 0.94 11.80
C ALA A 97 -1.87 -0.31 11.20
N GLN A 98 -2.70 -1.00 11.98
CA GLN A 98 -3.46 -2.15 11.50
C GLN A 98 -4.48 -1.73 10.43
N VAL A 99 -5.16 -0.60 10.63
CA VAL A 99 -6.06 -0.03 9.62
C VAL A 99 -5.31 0.18 8.31
N ALA A 100 -4.14 0.81 8.38
CA ALA A 100 -3.34 1.12 7.19
C ALA A 100 -2.87 -0.16 6.48
N TRP A 101 -2.38 -1.16 7.23
CA TRP A 101 -1.93 -2.41 6.62
C TRP A 101 -3.09 -3.12 5.91
N ASN A 102 -4.25 -3.22 6.55
CA ASN A 102 -5.41 -3.86 5.95
C ASN A 102 -5.91 -3.10 4.72
N ALA A 103 -5.84 -1.77 4.73
CA ALA A 103 -6.19 -0.96 3.58
C ALA A 103 -5.26 -1.24 2.39
N LEU A 104 -3.95 -1.36 2.65
CA LEU A 104 -2.98 -1.71 1.61
C LEU A 104 -3.21 -3.13 1.09
N ALA A 105 -3.45 -4.09 1.98
CA ALA A 105 -3.68 -5.48 1.59
C ALA A 105 -4.91 -5.59 0.67
N ARG A 106 -6.03 -4.96 1.06
CA ARG A 106 -7.23 -5.01 0.24
C ARG A 106 -7.03 -4.30 -1.10
N LEU A 107 -6.31 -3.18 -1.10
CA LEU A 107 -6.01 -2.46 -2.33
C LEU A 107 -5.15 -3.30 -3.27
N GLU A 108 -4.11 -3.92 -2.74
CA GLU A 108 -3.23 -4.78 -3.56
C GLU A 108 -4.02 -5.94 -4.17
N LEU A 109 -4.89 -6.58 -3.39
CA LEU A 109 -5.72 -7.68 -3.90
C LEU A 109 -6.69 -7.21 -4.96
N MET A 110 -7.28 -6.02 -4.80
CA MET A 110 -8.15 -5.42 -5.82
C MET A 110 -7.41 -5.19 -7.14
N LEU A 111 -6.18 -4.69 -7.06
CA LEU A 111 -5.37 -4.45 -8.24
C LEU A 111 -4.98 -5.75 -8.94
N ARG A 112 -4.63 -6.78 -8.17
CA ARG A 112 -4.31 -8.10 -8.72
C ARG A 112 -5.52 -8.72 -9.40
N GLU A 113 -6.68 -8.59 -8.79
CA GLU A 113 -7.94 -9.08 -9.38
C GLU A 113 -8.26 -8.34 -10.67
N GLN A 114 -8.07 -7.03 -10.70
CA GLN A 114 -8.27 -6.22 -11.89
C GLN A 114 -7.33 -6.65 -13.02
N ASP A 115 -6.07 -6.92 -12.72
CA ASP A 115 -5.09 -7.37 -13.70
C ASP A 115 -5.42 -8.78 -14.23
N SER A 116 -6.00 -9.63 -13.37
CA SER A 116 -6.39 -10.99 -13.74
C SER A 116 -7.66 -11.05 -14.57
N ASN A 117 -8.50 -10.02 -14.48
CA ASN A 117 -9.77 -9.91 -15.20
C ASN A 117 -9.82 -8.64 -16.05
N PRO A 118 -8.92 -8.49 -17.03
CA PRO A 118 -8.97 -7.34 -17.91
C PRO A 118 -10.16 -7.48 -18.85
N ILE A 119 -11.02 -6.52 -18.85
CA ILE A 119 -12.17 -6.53 -19.76
C ILE A 119 -11.90 -5.66 -20.94
#